data_44542358eb9983dc9ed0086850bf29e1
#
_entry.id   44542358eb9983dc9ed0086850bf29e1
#
_cell.length_a   1.000
_cell.length_b   1.000
_cell.length_c   1.000
_cell.angle_alpha   90.00
_cell.angle_beta   90.00
_cell.angle_gamma   90.00
#
_symmetry.space_group_name_H-M   'P 1'
#
loop_
_entity.id
_entity.type
_entity.pdbx_description
1 polymer ?
#
loop_
_entity_poly.entity_id
_entity_poly.type
_entity_poly.pdbx_seq_one_letter_code
_entity_poly.pdbx_strand_id
1 'polypeptide(L)'
;MFLVIDNYDSFTYNLVQYLGELSVDYEITRELIVKRNDEITLEEIIKLNPSGILLSPGPGNPDQSGICMPILKKLSKNIPTLGVCLGHQALAQAFGGKVIVGKELMHGKTSKIFHNQKGLFKDIETPFVATRYHSLIVDSTSLPSCFDITATLEDSTIMAISINSLVISYSTESSPKY
;
A
#
# COMPACT_ATOMS: atom_id res chain seq x y z
N MET A 1 10.71 -14.59 -6.06
CA MET A 1 10.47 -13.41 -6.94
C MET A 1 9.38 -12.52 -6.34
N PHE A 2 9.57 -11.20 -6.32
CA PHE A 2 8.63 -10.23 -5.81
C PHE A 2 8.27 -9.23 -6.93
N LEU A 3 6.97 -8.96 -7.12
CA LEU A 3 6.47 -8.07 -8.17
C LEU A 3 6.14 -6.70 -7.60
N VAL A 4 6.65 -5.64 -8.21
CA VAL A 4 6.29 -4.25 -7.91
C VAL A 4 5.49 -3.70 -9.09
N ILE A 5 4.29 -3.20 -8.82
CA ILE A 5 3.48 -2.46 -9.79
C ILE A 5 3.74 -0.97 -9.59
N ASP A 6 4.35 -0.36 -10.60
CA ASP A 6 4.64 1.08 -10.64
C ASP A 6 3.44 1.84 -11.20
N ASN A 7 2.83 2.66 -10.36
CA ASN A 7 1.74 3.57 -10.75
C ASN A 7 2.24 4.94 -11.25
N TYR A 8 3.41 4.97 -11.91
CA TYR A 8 4.02 6.20 -12.43
C TYR A 8 4.39 7.20 -11.34
N ASP A 9 4.97 6.71 -10.25
CA ASP A 9 5.37 7.53 -9.11
C ASP A 9 6.88 7.53 -8.90
N SER A 10 7.44 8.70 -8.59
CA SER A 10 8.89 8.85 -8.35
C SER A 10 9.37 8.09 -7.12
N PHE A 11 8.50 7.82 -6.14
CA PHE A 11 8.79 7.04 -4.94
C PHE A 11 8.83 5.52 -5.18
N THR A 12 8.34 5.03 -6.30
CA THR A 12 8.35 3.59 -6.58
C THR A 12 9.74 2.99 -6.43
N TYR A 13 10.76 3.66 -6.97
CA TYR A 13 12.13 3.14 -6.91
C TYR A 13 12.77 3.25 -5.52
N ASN A 14 12.30 4.13 -4.64
CA ASN A 14 12.70 4.10 -3.23
C ASN A 14 12.19 2.81 -2.56
N LEU A 15 10.95 2.41 -2.84
CA LEU A 15 10.40 1.15 -2.34
C LEU A 15 11.13 -0.06 -2.93
N VAL A 16 11.48 -0.02 -4.22
CA VAL A 16 12.30 -1.06 -4.88
C VAL A 16 13.67 -1.18 -4.22
N GLN A 17 14.30 -0.05 -3.90
CA GLN A 17 15.58 -0.04 -3.20
C GLN A 17 15.47 -0.72 -1.81
N TYR A 18 14.48 -0.35 -1.00
CA TYR A 18 14.26 -0.99 0.30
C TYR A 18 14.01 -2.48 0.19
N LEU A 19 13.22 -2.93 -0.78
CA LEU A 19 13.03 -4.35 -1.05
C LEU A 19 14.35 -5.02 -1.45
N GLY A 20 15.19 -4.33 -2.23
CA GLY A 20 16.53 -4.80 -2.59
C GLY A 20 17.46 -4.94 -1.38
N GLU A 21 17.45 -3.98 -0.46
CA GLU A 21 18.22 -4.05 0.78
C GLU A 21 17.77 -5.23 1.67
N LEU A 22 16.46 -5.47 1.75
CA LEU A 22 15.91 -6.64 2.45
C LEU A 22 16.28 -7.99 1.80
N SER A 23 16.79 -8.00 0.57
CA SER A 23 17.18 -9.23 -0.12
C SER A 23 18.35 -9.98 0.53
N VAL A 24 19.11 -9.32 1.38
CA VAL A 24 20.18 -9.92 2.19
C VAL A 24 19.58 -10.89 3.21
N ASP A 25 18.48 -10.52 3.84
CA ASP A 25 17.85 -11.27 4.94
C ASP A 25 16.67 -12.13 4.48
N TYR A 26 16.02 -11.76 3.37
CA TYR A 26 14.78 -12.38 2.90
C TYR A 26 14.88 -12.83 1.44
N GLU A 27 14.85 -14.14 1.22
CA GLU A 27 14.93 -14.73 -0.14
C GLU A 27 13.83 -14.27 -1.09
N ILE A 28 12.65 -13.96 -0.57
CA ILE A 28 11.49 -13.49 -1.36
C ILE A 28 11.79 -12.23 -2.18
N THR A 29 12.69 -11.38 -1.69
CA THR A 29 13.06 -10.10 -2.32
C THR A 29 14.33 -10.18 -3.17
N ARG A 30 14.99 -11.35 -3.28
CA ARG A 30 16.22 -11.52 -4.09
C ARG A 30 16.00 -11.29 -5.59
N GLU A 31 14.80 -11.58 -6.08
CA GLU A 31 14.42 -11.33 -7.47
C GLU A 31 13.25 -10.36 -7.48
N LEU A 32 13.50 -9.14 -7.94
CA LEU A 32 12.50 -8.07 -8.04
C LEU A 32 12.17 -7.81 -9.51
N ILE A 33 10.89 -7.82 -9.82
CA ILE A 33 10.37 -7.42 -11.13
C ILE A 33 9.53 -6.16 -10.94
N VAL A 34 9.84 -5.09 -11.67
CA VAL A 34 9.07 -3.85 -11.69
C VAL A 34 8.34 -3.78 -13.02
N LYS A 35 7.03 -3.57 -12.98
CA LYS A 35 6.17 -3.36 -14.16
C LYS A 35 5.27 -2.17 -13.92
N ARG A 36 5.05 -1.36 -14.94
CA ARG A 36 4.05 -0.30 -14.87
C ARG A 36 2.65 -0.89 -14.86
N ASN A 37 1.70 -0.15 -14.30
CA ASN A 37 0.33 -0.61 -14.08
C ASN A 37 -0.48 -0.86 -15.37
N ASP A 38 0.06 -0.48 -16.53
CA ASP A 38 -0.46 -0.69 -17.88
C ASP A 38 0.44 -1.58 -18.77
N GLU A 39 1.57 -2.06 -18.24
CA GLU A 39 2.55 -2.88 -18.99
C GLU A 39 2.51 -4.37 -18.66
N ILE A 40 1.55 -4.81 -17.87
CA ILE A 40 1.40 -6.21 -17.48
C ILE A 40 -0.07 -6.61 -17.36
N THR A 41 -0.40 -7.82 -17.75
CA THR A 41 -1.74 -8.39 -17.65
C THR A 41 -1.87 -9.32 -16.43
N LEU A 42 -3.11 -9.64 -16.03
CA LEU A 42 -3.36 -10.63 -14.96
C LEU A 42 -2.82 -12.01 -15.31
N GLU A 43 -2.96 -12.41 -16.56
CA GLU A 43 -2.51 -13.69 -17.08
C GLU A 43 -0.98 -13.81 -16.96
N GLU A 44 -0.26 -12.74 -17.27
CA GLU A 44 1.20 -12.69 -17.10
C GLU A 44 1.59 -12.76 -15.62
N ILE A 45 0.88 -12.04 -14.73
CA ILE A 45 1.14 -12.10 -13.27
C ILE A 45 0.90 -13.52 -12.74
N ILE A 46 -0.19 -14.17 -13.15
CA ILE A 46 -0.50 -15.55 -12.75
C ILE A 46 0.62 -16.49 -13.22
N LYS A 47 1.10 -16.31 -14.45
CA LYS A 47 2.20 -17.12 -15.01
C LYS A 47 3.54 -16.86 -14.32
N LEU A 48 3.80 -15.61 -13.93
CA LEU A 48 5.00 -15.25 -13.15
C LEU A 48 4.96 -15.87 -11.75
N ASN A 49 3.77 -16.07 -11.19
CA ASN A 49 3.53 -16.64 -9.86
C ASN A 49 4.40 -15.97 -8.76
N PRO A 50 4.29 -14.65 -8.56
CA PRO A 50 5.12 -13.96 -7.59
C PRO A 50 4.78 -14.40 -6.16
N SER A 51 5.78 -14.43 -5.29
CA SER A 51 5.61 -14.72 -3.86
C SER A 51 5.02 -13.55 -3.07
N GLY A 52 4.96 -12.36 -3.67
CA GLY A 52 4.36 -11.15 -3.12
C GLY A 52 4.26 -10.05 -4.17
N ILE A 53 3.32 -9.13 -3.95
CA ILE A 53 3.07 -7.98 -4.82
C ILE A 53 3.09 -6.70 -4.00
N LEU A 54 3.78 -5.66 -4.50
CA LEU A 54 3.70 -4.30 -3.99
C LEU A 54 3.01 -3.42 -5.02
N LEU A 55 1.98 -2.70 -4.59
CA LEU A 55 1.29 -1.68 -5.38
C LEU A 55 1.79 -0.30 -4.92
N SER A 56 2.48 0.43 -5.78
CA SER A 56 3.14 1.68 -5.43
C SER A 56 2.17 2.84 -5.21
N PRO A 57 2.65 3.97 -4.65
CA PRO A 57 2.02 5.27 -4.83
C PRO A 57 1.77 5.58 -6.30
N GLY A 58 0.94 6.59 -6.57
CA GLY A 58 0.67 7.05 -7.92
C GLY A 58 -0.24 8.27 -7.96
N PRO A 59 -0.33 8.94 -9.11
CA PRO A 59 -1.23 10.06 -9.31
C PRO A 59 -2.70 9.62 -9.43
N GLY A 60 -3.61 10.56 -9.27
CA GLY A 60 -5.03 10.37 -9.53
C GLY A 60 -5.76 9.63 -8.40
N ASN A 61 -6.57 8.65 -8.77
CA ASN A 61 -7.42 7.87 -7.87
C ASN A 61 -7.40 6.38 -8.25
N PRO A 62 -7.97 5.49 -7.42
CA PRO A 62 -7.94 4.04 -7.67
C PRO A 62 -8.48 3.59 -9.02
N ASP A 63 -9.46 4.28 -9.61
CA ASP A 63 -10.01 3.91 -10.92
C ASP A 63 -8.99 4.09 -12.06
N GLN A 64 -7.96 4.90 -11.82
CA GLN A 64 -6.88 5.18 -12.75
C GLN A 64 -5.64 4.31 -12.47
N SER A 65 -5.70 3.39 -11.51
CA SER A 65 -4.56 2.53 -11.11
C SER A 65 -4.35 1.29 -11.99
N GLY A 66 -4.99 1.22 -13.16
CA GLY A 66 -4.80 0.16 -14.15
C GLY A 66 -4.99 -1.24 -13.57
N ILE A 67 -3.94 -2.07 -13.67
CA ILE A 67 -3.98 -3.49 -13.24
C ILE A 67 -4.14 -3.66 -11.72
N CYS A 68 -3.95 -2.61 -10.88
CA CYS A 68 -4.02 -2.73 -9.43
C CYS A 68 -5.40 -3.22 -8.95
N MET A 69 -6.49 -2.66 -9.51
CA MET A 69 -7.85 -3.08 -9.14
C MET A 69 -8.13 -4.56 -9.48
N PRO A 70 -7.80 -5.07 -10.69
CA PRO A 70 -7.87 -6.50 -10.99
C PRO A 70 -7.02 -7.39 -10.08
N ILE A 71 -5.78 -7.01 -9.77
CA ILE A 71 -4.89 -7.73 -8.84
C ILE A 71 -5.58 -7.90 -7.49
N LEU A 72 -6.06 -6.80 -6.91
CA LEU A 72 -6.69 -6.79 -5.59
C LEU A 72 -7.94 -7.67 -5.54
N LYS A 73 -8.80 -7.63 -6.58
CA LYS A 73 -10.03 -8.42 -6.63
C LYS A 73 -9.79 -9.91 -6.86
N LYS A 74 -8.77 -10.29 -7.65
CA LYS A 74 -8.60 -11.66 -8.14
C LYS A 74 -7.41 -12.40 -7.52
N LEU A 75 -6.32 -11.72 -7.19
CA LEU A 75 -5.06 -12.36 -6.79
C LEU A 75 -4.74 -12.18 -5.31
N SER A 76 -5.16 -11.10 -4.67
CA SER A 76 -4.78 -10.78 -3.28
C SER A 76 -5.26 -11.79 -2.24
N LYS A 77 -6.21 -12.67 -2.58
CA LYS A 77 -6.63 -13.78 -1.73
C LYS A 77 -5.59 -14.89 -1.60
N ASN A 78 -4.70 -14.99 -2.59
CA ASN A 78 -3.73 -16.07 -2.70
C ASN A 78 -2.27 -15.58 -2.70
N ILE A 79 -2.05 -14.32 -3.07
CA ILE A 79 -0.72 -13.70 -3.15
C ILE A 79 -0.66 -12.55 -2.16
N PRO A 80 0.27 -12.58 -1.18
CA PRO A 80 0.49 -11.46 -0.26
C PRO A 80 0.67 -10.16 -1.03
N THR A 81 -0.12 -9.15 -0.69
CA THR A 81 -0.13 -7.88 -1.42
C THR A 81 -0.02 -6.71 -0.45
N LEU A 82 0.93 -5.82 -0.69
CA LEU A 82 1.12 -4.56 0.03
C LEU A 82 0.73 -3.40 -0.87
N GLY A 83 -0.20 -2.55 -0.42
CA GLY A 83 -0.55 -1.30 -1.11
C GLY A 83 -0.03 -0.08 -0.38
N VAL A 84 0.65 0.84 -1.08
CA VAL A 84 1.16 2.10 -0.52
C VAL A 84 0.46 3.27 -1.20
N CYS A 85 -0.04 4.22 -0.43
CA CYS A 85 -0.74 5.42 -0.87
C CYS A 85 -1.89 5.10 -1.86
N LEU A 86 -1.71 5.29 -3.16
CA LEU A 86 -2.70 4.89 -4.18
C LEU A 86 -3.04 3.39 -4.08
N GLY A 87 -2.06 2.52 -3.84
CA GLY A 87 -2.28 1.10 -3.63
C GLY A 87 -3.13 0.79 -2.39
N HIS A 88 -2.98 1.56 -1.31
CA HIS A 88 -3.84 1.49 -0.11
C HIS A 88 -5.29 1.89 -0.43
N GLN A 89 -5.46 3.01 -1.14
CA GLN A 89 -6.78 3.48 -1.55
C GLN A 89 -7.47 2.48 -2.49
N ALA A 90 -6.71 1.93 -3.44
CA ALA A 90 -7.18 0.89 -4.35
C ALA A 90 -7.64 -0.37 -3.60
N LEU A 91 -6.92 -0.76 -2.53
CA LEU A 91 -7.33 -1.88 -1.69
C LEU A 91 -8.71 -1.64 -1.06
N ALA A 92 -8.92 -0.50 -0.41
CA ALA A 92 -10.22 -0.18 0.18
C ALA A 92 -11.33 -0.21 -0.88
N GLN A 93 -11.12 0.44 -2.02
CA GLN A 93 -12.10 0.55 -3.10
C GLN A 93 -12.38 -0.80 -3.78
N ALA A 94 -11.38 -1.65 -3.97
CA ALA A 94 -11.54 -2.97 -4.60
C ALA A 94 -12.52 -3.87 -3.84
N PHE A 95 -12.66 -3.67 -2.54
CA PHE A 95 -13.57 -4.43 -1.66
C PHE A 95 -14.85 -3.67 -1.30
N GLY A 96 -15.09 -2.50 -1.90
CA GLY A 96 -16.35 -1.75 -1.76
C GLY A 96 -16.31 -0.54 -0.82
N GLY A 97 -15.17 -0.22 -0.24
CA GLY A 97 -14.95 1.02 0.48
C GLY A 97 -14.91 2.23 -0.47
N LYS A 98 -15.08 3.43 0.07
CA LYS A 98 -15.00 4.68 -0.69
C LYS A 98 -13.70 5.41 -0.38
N VAL A 99 -13.18 6.09 -1.39
CA VAL A 99 -12.06 7.03 -1.27
C VAL A 99 -12.61 8.43 -1.47
N ILE A 100 -12.32 9.33 -0.55
CA ILE A 100 -12.85 10.69 -0.51
C ILE A 100 -11.71 11.70 -0.38
N VAL A 101 -12.00 12.96 -0.68
CA VAL A 101 -11.07 14.06 -0.41
C VAL A 101 -10.97 14.27 1.10
N GLY A 102 -9.76 14.26 1.63
CA GLY A 102 -9.49 14.55 3.03
C GLY A 102 -9.83 15.99 3.38
N LYS A 103 -10.04 16.25 4.69
CA LYS A 103 -10.37 17.60 5.20
C LYS A 103 -9.26 18.63 4.92
N GLU A 104 -8.02 18.19 4.84
CA GLU A 104 -6.85 19.03 4.61
C GLU A 104 -6.01 18.49 3.44
N LEU A 105 -5.48 19.41 2.64
CA LEU A 105 -4.47 19.10 1.65
C LEU A 105 -3.14 18.83 2.36
N MET A 106 -2.66 17.59 2.27
CA MET A 106 -1.39 17.17 2.87
C MET A 106 -0.33 17.04 1.80
N HIS A 107 0.67 17.92 1.85
CA HIS A 107 1.83 17.85 0.97
C HIS A 107 3.09 18.15 1.79
N GLY A 108 3.90 17.12 2.03
CA GLY A 108 5.15 17.25 2.78
C GLY A 108 5.00 17.56 4.27
N LYS A 109 3.80 17.43 4.84
CA LYS A 109 3.55 17.63 6.27
C LYS A 109 3.74 16.33 7.04
N THR A 110 4.35 16.41 8.22
CA THR A 110 4.47 15.26 9.13
C THR A 110 3.24 15.13 10.02
N SER A 111 2.92 13.89 10.38
CA SER A 111 1.86 13.56 11.34
C SER A 111 2.27 12.42 12.24
N LYS A 112 1.69 12.38 13.45
CA LYS A 112 1.83 11.23 14.36
C LYS A 112 0.87 10.13 13.90
N ILE A 113 1.41 8.95 13.70
CA ILE A 113 0.67 7.75 13.29
C ILE A 113 0.54 6.84 14.50
N PHE A 114 -0.70 6.59 14.91
CA PHE A 114 -1.04 5.66 15.99
C PHE A 114 -1.39 4.31 15.38
N HIS A 115 -0.86 3.22 15.91
CA HIS A 115 -1.09 1.88 15.37
C HIS A 115 -1.22 0.81 16.46
N ASN A 116 -1.70 -0.36 16.06
CA ASN A 116 -2.03 -1.46 16.97
C ASN A 116 -0.84 -2.38 17.30
N GLN A 117 0.38 -2.06 16.88
CA GLN A 117 1.61 -2.84 17.08
C GLN A 117 1.54 -4.28 16.53
N LYS A 118 0.69 -4.55 15.53
CA LYS A 118 0.54 -5.86 14.90
C LYS A 118 0.91 -5.81 13.41
N GLY A 119 1.22 -6.97 12.84
CA GLY A 119 1.52 -7.10 11.42
C GLY A 119 2.70 -6.23 11.00
N LEU A 120 2.49 -5.30 10.06
CA LEU A 120 3.51 -4.34 9.59
C LEU A 120 4.08 -3.44 10.70
N PHE A 121 3.34 -3.25 11.79
CA PHE A 121 3.72 -2.35 12.87
C PHE A 121 4.29 -3.06 14.08
N LYS A 122 4.58 -4.36 13.95
CA LYS A 122 5.25 -5.12 15.00
C LYS A 122 6.64 -4.52 15.26
N ASP A 123 6.96 -4.33 16.54
CA ASP A 123 8.23 -3.79 17.02
C ASP A 123 8.50 -2.32 16.59
N ILE A 124 7.48 -1.60 16.09
CA ILE A 124 7.54 -0.17 15.81
C ILE A 124 6.93 0.60 16.99
N GLU A 125 7.59 1.68 17.40
CA GLU A 125 7.08 2.57 18.45
C GLU A 125 5.79 3.27 18.02
N THR A 126 4.81 3.39 18.92
CA THR A 126 3.56 4.09 18.64
C THR A 126 3.35 5.25 19.64
N PRO A 127 3.05 6.48 19.18
CA PRO A 127 2.99 6.89 17.78
C PRO A 127 4.38 7.11 17.17
N PHE A 128 4.52 6.85 15.87
CA PHE A 128 5.69 7.31 15.11
C PHE A 128 5.33 8.48 14.20
N VAL A 129 6.33 9.22 13.74
CA VAL A 129 6.14 10.38 12.87
C VAL A 129 6.42 9.98 11.42
N ALA A 130 5.46 10.25 10.53
CA ALA A 130 5.63 10.03 9.09
C ALA A 130 5.18 11.24 8.27
N THR A 131 5.80 11.40 7.10
CA THR A 131 5.44 12.45 6.13
C THR A 131 4.23 12.00 5.30
N ARG A 132 3.33 12.94 5.01
CA ARG A 132 2.11 12.70 4.23
C ARG A 132 2.11 13.54 2.96
N TYR A 133 1.74 12.88 1.83
CA TYR A 133 1.64 13.50 0.50
C TYR A 133 0.28 13.26 -0.17
N HIS A 134 -0.71 12.74 0.57
CA HIS A 134 -2.00 12.37 0.00
C HIS A 134 -3.11 13.36 0.35
N SER A 135 -3.94 13.69 -0.65
CA SER A 135 -5.17 14.48 -0.49
C SER A 135 -6.40 13.58 -0.37
N LEU A 136 -6.30 12.32 -0.82
CA LEU A 136 -7.37 11.34 -0.76
C LEU A 136 -7.19 10.44 0.46
N ILE A 137 -8.30 10.09 1.10
CA ILE A 137 -8.34 9.20 2.27
C ILE A 137 -9.42 8.14 2.09
N VAL A 138 -9.26 7.01 2.77
CA VAL A 138 -10.30 5.99 2.88
C VAL A 138 -11.38 6.51 3.84
N ASP A 139 -12.63 6.49 3.38
CA ASP A 139 -13.79 6.87 4.20
C ASP A 139 -14.11 5.77 5.21
N SER A 140 -13.93 6.08 6.49
CA SER A 140 -14.14 5.15 7.59
C SER A 140 -15.59 4.66 7.69
N THR A 141 -16.56 5.47 7.23
CA THR A 141 -17.98 5.11 7.30
C THR A 141 -18.40 4.09 6.26
N SER A 142 -17.62 3.94 5.21
CA SER A 142 -17.87 3.01 4.11
C SER A 142 -16.94 1.80 4.11
N LEU A 143 -15.97 1.72 5.05
CA LEU A 143 -15.00 0.64 5.09
C LEU A 143 -15.69 -0.70 5.38
N PRO A 144 -15.56 -1.72 4.52
CA PRO A 144 -16.16 -3.02 4.74
C PRO A 144 -15.64 -3.71 6.01
N SER A 145 -16.50 -4.49 6.67
CA SER A 145 -16.20 -5.18 7.92
C SER A 145 -15.13 -6.28 7.82
N CYS A 146 -14.71 -6.63 6.60
CA CYS A 146 -13.58 -7.55 6.40
C CYS A 146 -12.22 -6.91 6.67
N PHE A 147 -12.15 -5.59 6.86
CA PHE A 147 -10.92 -4.89 7.16
C PHE A 147 -10.76 -4.60 8.66
N ASP A 148 -9.54 -4.78 9.12
CA ASP A 148 -9.06 -4.22 10.37
C ASP A 148 -8.37 -2.89 10.10
N ILE A 149 -8.74 -1.83 10.86
CA ILE A 149 -7.99 -0.57 10.88
C ILE A 149 -6.77 -0.80 11.76
N THR A 150 -5.58 -0.73 11.18
CA THR A 150 -4.32 -1.03 11.87
C THR A 150 -3.53 0.21 12.26
N ALA A 151 -3.79 1.35 11.59
CA ALA A 151 -3.23 2.65 11.98
C ALA A 151 -4.17 3.80 11.64
N THR A 152 -4.12 4.85 12.48
CA THR A 152 -4.90 6.10 12.31
C THR A 152 -4.08 7.32 12.69
N LEU A 153 -4.60 8.49 12.32
CA LEU A 153 -4.22 9.76 12.93
C LEU A 153 -5.01 9.99 14.23
N GLU A 154 -4.68 11.05 14.93
CA GLU A 154 -5.40 11.51 16.14
C GLU A 154 -6.88 11.82 15.87
N ASP A 155 -7.20 12.32 14.68
CA ASP A 155 -8.57 12.63 14.23
C ASP A 155 -9.31 11.41 13.67
N SER A 156 -8.77 10.20 13.88
CA SER A 156 -9.30 8.93 13.38
C SER A 156 -9.24 8.74 11.85
N THR A 157 -8.53 9.59 11.12
CA THR A 157 -8.26 9.35 9.70
C THR A 157 -7.52 8.03 9.52
N ILE A 158 -8.01 7.15 8.67
CA ILE A 158 -7.42 5.84 8.42
C ILE A 158 -6.08 6.00 7.69
N MET A 159 -5.03 5.41 8.27
CA MET A 159 -3.68 5.43 7.73
C MET A 159 -3.20 4.05 7.29
N ALA A 160 -3.73 2.99 7.86
CA ALA A 160 -3.48 1.63 7.41
C ALA A 160 -4.68 0.73 7.69
N ILE A 161 -4.90 -0.20 6.77
CA ILE A 161 -5.89 -1.27 6.87
C ILE A 161 -5.25 -2.61 6.53
N SER A 162 -5.80 -3.67 7.07
CA SER A 162 -5.44 -5.04 6.69
C SER A 162 -6.69 -5.89 6.49
N ILE A 163 -6.58 -6.86 5.60
CA ILE A 163 -7.60 -7.89 5.39
C ILE A 163 -6.92 -9.24 5.50
N ASN A 164 -7.29 -10.03 6.51
CA ASN A 164 -6.56 -11.24 6.86
C ASN A 164 -5.04 -10.94 7.00
N SER A 165 -4.19 -11.92 7.16
CA SER A 165 -2.73 -11.72 7.23
C SER A 165 -2.04 -11.52 5.87
N LEU A 166 -2.78 -11.54 4.76
CA LEU A 166 -2.23 -11.59 3.40
C LEU A 166 -2.21 -10.24 2.67
N VAL A 167 -3.06 -9.29 3.08
CA VAL A 167 -3.16 -8.00 2.40
C VAL A 167 -3.05 -6.90 3.43
N ILE A 168 -2.06 -6.06 3.27
CA ILE A 168 -1.78 -4.94 4.18
C ILE A 168 -1.58 -3.70 3.32
N SER A 169 -1.98 -2.56 3.82
CA SER A 169 -1.80 -1.31 3.10
C SER A 169 -1.52 -0.15 4.03
N TYR A 170 -0.78 0.84 3.52
CA TYR A 170 -0.32 1.98 4.26
C TYR A 170 -0.43 3.26 3.45
N SER A 171 -0.86 4.35 4.08
CA SER A 171 -1.24 5.60 3.41
C SER A 171 -0.14 6.67 3.35
N THR A 172 1.03 6.45 3.95
CA THR A 172 2.11 7.43 3.94
C THR A 172 3.34 6.92 3.22
N GLU A 173 4.16 7.86 2.74
CA GLU A 173 5.51 7.61 2.32
C GLU A 173 6.42 7.91 3.51
N SER A 174 7.05 6.88 4.08
CA SER A 174 8.06 7.07 5.11
C SER A 174 9.41 7.32 4.45
N SER A 175 9.94 8.53 4.58
CA SER A 175 11.36 8.72 4.39
C SER A 175 12.06 8.23 5.66
N PRO A 176 13.04 7.32 5.58
CA PRO A 176 13.87 7.02 6.74
C PRO A 176 14.57 8.31 7.18
N LYS A 177 14.53 8.57 8.46
CA LYS A 177 15.45 9.56 9.02
C LYS A 177 16.85 8.96 8.97
N TYR A 178 17.73 9.53 8.14
CA TYR A 178 19.16 9.37 8.29
C TYR A 178 19.61 10.10 9.54
#